data_c011608d5692c0a9efd3782be6175ed5
#
_entry.id   c011608d5692c0a9efd3782be6175ed5
#
_cell.length_a   1.000
_cell.length_b   1.000
_cell.length_c   1.000
_cell.angle_alpha   90.00
_cell.angle_beta   90.00
_cell.angle_gamma   90.00
#
_symmetry.space_group_name_H-M   'P 1'
#
loop_
_entity.id
_entity.type
_entity.pdbx_description
1 polymer ?
#
loop_
_entity_poly.entity_id
_entity_poly.type
_entity_poly.pdbx_seq_one_letter_code
_entity_poly.pdbx_strand_id
1 'polypeptide(L)'
;YITRRKILCSPEDSHFPSENKEDFMLNKSLIQGSLSMLILRLLDEKDMYGYEMIETLRKRSENVFELKAGSLYPLLHALEANNLVTAYEDDASGKTRKYYHITREGRRILKEKKEEWNTYAAAVTNVLSCRGAEACV
;
A
#
# COMPACT_ATOMS: atom_id res chain seq x y z
N TYR A 1 -8.35 32.52 3.95
CA TYR A 1 -8.46 32.39 3.75
C TYR A 1 -8.97 31.87 3.51
N ILE A 2 -8.99 31.62 3.61
CA ILE A 2 -9.57 31.25 3.27
C ILE A 2 -10.00 30.92 2.70
N THR A 3 -9.89 31.02 2.66
CA THR A 3 -10.37 30.98 1.95
C THR A 3 -10.50 30.58 1.38
N ARG A 4 -10.24 30.40 1.24
CA ARG A 4 -10.38 30.23 0.50
C ARG A 4 -10.65 29.62 -0.06
N ARG A 5 -10.57 29.34 0.09
CA ARG A 5 -10.85 28.95 -0.52
C ARG A 5 -11.29 28.61 -1.20
N LYS A 6 -11.39 28.65 -1.27
CA LYS A 6 -11.88 28.51 -1.95
C LYS A 6 -12.03 28.13 -2.68
N ILE A 7 -11.70 28.15 -2.94
CA ILE A 7 -11.85 27.99 -3.45
C ILE A 7 -12.19 27.33 -4.06
N LEU A 8 -11.90 27.22 -4.39
CA LEU A 8 -12.28 26.69 -4.72
C LEU A 8 -12.91 26.15 -5.36
N CYS A 9 -12.96 26.55 -5.60
CA CYS A 9 -13.62 25.38 -6.17
C CYS A 9 -14.64 25.71 -7.17
N SER A 10 -14.22 26.30 -8.20
CA SER A 10 -15.13 26.50 -9.31
C SER A 10 -15.44 25.13 -9.94
N PRO A 11 -16.62 24.98 -10.53
CA PRO A 11 -16.95 23.72 -11.20
C PRO A 11 -15.96 23.33 -12.28
N GLU A 12 -15.37 24.30 -12.91
CA GLU A 12 -14.39 24.02 -13.96
C GLU A 12 -13.16 23.37 -13.37
N ASP A 13 -12.77 23.82 -12.19
CA ASP A 13 -11.59 23.27 -11.55
C ASP A 13 -11.84 21.85 -11.06
N SER A 14 -13.06 21.51 -10.79
CA SER A 14 -13.37 20.18 -10.32
C SER A 14 -13.59 19.20 -11.46
N HIS A 15 -13.30 19.63 -12.68
CA HIS A 15 -13.52 18.79 -13.83
C HIS A 15 -12.38 17.81 -14.01
N PHE A 16 -12.39 16.75 -13.22
CA PHE A 16 -11.47 15.65 -13.38
C PHE A 16 -12.20 14.49 -14.01
N PRO A 17 -11.57 13.81 -14.98
CA PRO A 17 -12.19 12.59 -15.50
C PRO A 17 -12.44 11.62 -14.36
N SER A 18 -13.53 10.89 -14.44
CA SER A 18 -13.89 9.99 -13.35
C SER A 18 -12.85 8.91 -13.15
N GLU A 19 -12.13 8.57 -14.21
CA GLU A 19 -11.10 7.55 -14.06
C GLU A 19 -9.90 8.03 -13.27
N ASN A 20 -9.73 9.35 -13.15
CA ASN A 20 -8.62 9.91 -12.38
C ASN A 20 -9.00 10.24 -10.96
N LYS A 21 -10.22 9.98 -10.59
CA LYS A 21 -10.68 10.33 -9.27
C LYS A 21 -9.94 9.55 -8.20
N GLU A 22 -9.71 8.27 -8.47
CA GLU A 22 -8.96 7.45 -7.54
C GLU A 22 -7.50 7.88 -7.46
N ASP A 23 -6.94 8.27 -8.62
CA ASP A 23 -5.57 8.76 -8.63
C ASP A 23 -5.42 10.05 -7.85
N PHE A 24 -6.44 10.87 -7.85
CA PHE A 24 -6.42 12.09 -7.07
C PHE A 24 -6.46 11.79 -5.58
N MET A 25 -7.31 10.86 -5.18
CA MET A 25 -7.45 10.53 -3.77
C MET A 25 -6.28 9.72 -3.26
N LEU A 26 -5.83 8.76 -4.05
CA LEU A 26 -4.74 7.87 -3.65
C LEU A 26 -3.75 7.79 -4.81
N ASN A 27 -2.75 8.63 -4.73
CA ASN A 27 -1.72 8.70 -5.76
C ASN A 27 -1.06 7.34 -5.94
N LYS A 28 -0.88 6.93 -7.19
CA LYS A 28 -0.27 5.63 -7.49
C LYS A 28 1.12 5.49 -6.90
N SER A 29 1.89 6.56 -6.90
CA SER A 29 3.23 6.51 -6.32
C SER A 29 3.17 6.23 -4.83
N LEU A 30 2.21 6.86 -4.15
CA LEU A 30 2.04 6.65 -2.72
C LEU A 30 1.65 5.21 -2.44
N ILE A 31 0.71 4.69 -3.22
CA ILE A 31 0.27 3.31 -3.07
C ILE A 31 1.42 2.35 -3.34
N GLN A 32 2.12 2.52 -4.45
CA GLN A 32 3.20 1.61 -4.80
C GLN A 32 4.34 1.64 -3.80
N GLY A 33 4.60 2.81 -3.22
CA GLY A 33 5.65 2.90 -2.22
C GLY A 33 5.39 2.07 -0.99
N SER A 34 4.12 1.82 -0.68
CA SER A 34 3.76 1.06 0.50
C SER A 34 3.35 -0.38 0.21
N LEU A 35 3.05 -0.72 -1.05
CA LEU A 35 2.52 -2.04 -1.36
C LEU A 35 3.49 -3.17 -1.01
N SER A 36 4.76 -3.00 -1.31
CA SER A 36 5.74 -4.04 -0.95
C SER A 36 5.71 -4.34 0.53
N MET A 37 5.68 -3.29 1.34
CA MET A 37 5.62 -3.43 2.78
C MET A 37 4.34 -4.14 3.21
N LEU A 38 3.21 -3.77 2.61
CA LEU A 38 1.94 -4.36 2.98
C LEU A 38 1.87 -5.82 2.60
N ILE A 39 2.35 -6.18 1.42
CA ILE A 39 2.35 -7.58 0.99
C ILE A 39 3.29 -8.40 1.89
N LEU A 40 4.47 -7.87 2.19
CA LEU A 40 5.38 -8.59 3.10
C LEU A 40 4.75 -8.78 4.47
N ARG A 41 3.99 -7.78 4.93
CA ARG A 41 3.32 -7.89 6.22
C ARG A 41 2.28 -9.01 6.23
N LEU A 42 1.51 -9.13 5.15
CA LEU A 42 0.54 -10.21 5.05
C LEU A 42 1.23 -11.57 5.07
N LEU A 43 2.32 -11.70 4.33
CA LEU A 43 3.05 -12.97 4.26
C LEU A 43 3.80 -13.28 5.55
N ASP A 44 4.09 -12.26 6.36
CA ASP A 44 4.70 -12.49 7.66
C ASP A 44 3.74 -13.21 8.61
N GLU A 45 2.45 -13.07 8.38
CA GLU A 45 1.46 -13.74 9.22
C GLU A 45 1.22 -15.18 8.77
N LYS A 46 1.11 -15.39 7.47
CA LYS A 46 0.96 -16.73 6.92
C LYS A 46 1.20 -16.67 5.42
N ASP A 47 1.50 -17.84 4.86
CA ASP A 47 1.62 -17.96 3.41
C ASP A 47 0.26 -17.72 2.77
N MET A 48 0.26 -17.05 1.62
CA MET A 48 -0.96 -16.73 0.92
C MET A 48 -0.76 -16.87 -0.58
N TYR A 49 -1.83 -17.19 -1.29
CA TYR A 49 -1.81 -17.10 -2.75
C TYR A 49 -2.37 -15.74 -3.16
N GLY A 50 -2.22 -15.43 -4.46
CA GLY A 50 -2.47 -14.05 -4.92
C GLY A 50 -3.86 -13.51 -4.61
N TYR A 51 -4.89 -14.31 -4.90
CA TYR A 51 -6.24 -13.85 -4.65
C TYR A 51 -6.50 -13.60 -3.16
N GLU A 52 -5.93 -14.45 -2.31
CA GLU A 52 -6.06 -14.28 -0.88
C GLU A 52 -5.42 -12.99 -0.41
N MET A 53 -4.26 -12.64 -0.97
CA MET A 53 -3.62 -11.37 -0.64
C MET A 53 -4.50 -10.18 -1.03
N ILE A 54 -5.06 -10.24 -2.24
CA ILE A 54 -5.92 -9.16 -2.73
C ILE A 54 -7.10 -8.96 -1.80
N GLU A 55 -7.78 -10.06 -1.42
CA GLU A 55 -8.96 -9.97 -0.57
C GLU A 55 -8.61 -9.51 0.84
N THR A 56 -7.52 -10.03 1.39
CA THR A 56 -7.11 -9.65 2.74
C THR A 56 -6.75 -8.17 2.79
N LEU A 57 -6.01 -7.71 1.80
CA LEU A 57 -5.61 -6.31 1.76
C LEU A 57 -6.83 -5.40 1.62
N ARG A 58 -7.78 -5.78 0.76
CA ARG A 58 -8.99 -5.00 0.57
C ARG A 58 -9.78 -4.90 1.88
N LYS A 59 -9.94 -6.03 2.55
CA LYS A 59 -10.72 -6.06 3.78
C LYS A 59 -10.06 -5.27 4.90
N ARG A 60 -8.76 -5.45 5.09
CA ARG A 60 -8.07 -4.77 6.18
C ARG A 60 -7.99 -3.28 5.99
N SER A 61 -7.96 -2.83 4.75
CA SER A 61 -7.88 -1.41 4.45
C SER A 61 -9.26 -0.78 4.27
N GLU A 62 -10.32 -1.54 4.48
CA GLU A 62 -11.69 -1.05 4.29
C GLU A 62 -11.86 -0.48 2.89
N ASN A 63 -11.39 -1.25 1.91
CA ASN A 63 -11.49 -0.93 0.49
C ASN A 63 -10.60 0.23 0.03
N VAL A 64 -9.69 0.68 0.87
CA VAL A 64 -8.74 1.72 0.44
C VAL A 64 -7.75 1.16 -0.56
N PHE A 65 -7.26 -0.05 -0.33
CA PHE A 65 -6.33 -0.69 -1.25
C PHE A 65 -7.06 -1.79 -2.02
N GLU A 66 -7.48 -1.46 -3.24
CA GLU A 66 -8.12 -2.41 -4.13
C GLU A 66 -7.12 -2.79 -5.21
N LEU A 67 -6.33 -3.79 -4.92
CA LEU A 67 -5.27 -4.23 -5.79
C LEU A 67 -5.79 -5.24 -6.80
N LYS A 68 -5.34 -5.11 -8.03
CA LYS A 68 -5.72 -6.04 -9.08
C LYS A 68 -4.57 -6.99 -9.38
N ALA A 69 -4.91 -8.14 -9.95
CA ALA A 69 -3.91 -9.14 -10.28
C ALA A 69 -2.80 -8.56 -11.17
N GLY A 70 -3.19 -7.69 -12.12
CA GLY A 70 -2.21 -7.09 -13.01
C GLY A 70 -1.20 -6.20 -12.31
N SER A 71 -1.52 -5.72 -11.12
CA SER A 71 -0.59 -4.95 -10.31
C SER A 71 0.15 -5.83 -9.31
N LEU A 72 -0.53 -6.84 -8.81
CA LEU A 72 0.05 -7.70 -7.77
C LEU A 72 1.17 -8.59 -8.28
N TYR A 73 0.95 -9.28 -9.41
CA TYR A 73 1.92 -10.26 -9.85
C TYR A 73 3.27 -9.68 -10.26
N PRO A 74 3.33 -8.52 -10.94
CA PRO A 74 4.64 -7.90 -11.15
C PRO A 74 5.36 -7.57 -9.85
N LEU A 75 4.61 -7.14 -8.84
CA LEU A 75 5.18 -6.85 -7.54
C LEU A 75 5.74 -8.11 -6.89
N LEU A 76 4.96 -9.20 -6.94
CA LEU A 76 5.43 -10.47 -6.39
C LEU A 76 6.67 -10.97 -7.11
N HIS A 77 6.72 -10.81 -8.43
CA HIS A 77 7.90 -11.20 -9.18
C HIS A 77 9.13 -10.39 -8.77
N ALA A 78 8.94 -9.11 -8.53
CA ALA A 78 10.04 -8.26 -8.07
C ALA A 78 10.51 -8.69 -6.69
N LEU A 79 9.57 -8.98 -5.79
CA LEU A 79 9.94 -9.44 -4.46
C LEU A 79 10.67 -10.78 -4.51
N GLU A 80 10.23 -11.66 -5.38
CA GLU A 80 10.88 -12.96 -5.54
C GLU A 80 12.27 -12.80 -6.13
N ALA A 81 12.43 -11.91 -7.10
CA ALA A 81 13.73 -11.66 -7.72
C ALA A 81 14.73 -11.10 -6.71
N ASN A 82 14.25 -10.39 -5.71
CA ASN A 82 15.10 -9.84 -4.66
C ASN A 82 15.22 -10.75 -3.47
N ASN A 83 14.74 -11.98 -3.58
CA ASN A 83 14.81 -13.00 -2.54
C ASN A 83 14.08 -12.62 -1.26
N LEU A 84 13.08 -11.78 -1.37
CA LEU A 84 12.28 -11.40 -0.21
C LEU A 84 11.12 -12.35 0.00
N VAL A 85 10.68 -13.03 -1.05
CA VAL A 85 9.66 -14.07 -0.94
C VAL A 85 10.09 -15.25 -1.81
N THR A 86 9.54 -16.42 -1.49
CA THR A 86 9.66 -17.61 -2.33
C THR A 86 8.26 -18.09 -2.67
N ALA A 87 8.15 -18.91 -3.70
CA ALA A 87 6.86 -19.39 -4.16
C ALA A 87 6.88 -20.90 -4.23
N TYR A 88 5.74 -21.52 -3.95
CA TYR A 88 5.57 -22.96 -4.08
C TYR A 88 4.13 -23.23 -4.48
N GLU A 89 3.88 -24.43 -4.99
CA GLU A 89 2.54 -24.81 -5.39
C GLU A 89 1.96 -25.77 -4.36
N ASP A 90 0.67 -25.61 -4.12
CA ASP A 90 -0.07 -26.45 -3.17
C ASP A 90 -1.42 -26.73 -3.76
N ASP A 91 -1.78 -28.01 -3.81
CA ASP A 91 -3.07 -28.43 -4.34
C ASP A 91 -3.95 -29.06 -3.27
N ALA A 92 -3.70 -28.72 -2.01
CA ALA A 92 -4.44 -29.30 -0.89
C ALA A 92 -5.93 -29.00 -0.94
N SER A 93 -6.32 -27.91 -1.59
CA SER A 93 -7.74 -27.52 -1.66
C SER A 93 -8.43 -28.02 -2.93
N GLY A 94 -7.81 -28.93 -3.65
CA GLY A 94 -8.39 -29.47 -4.87
C GLY A 94 -8.05 -28.67 -6.13
N LYS A 95 -7.43 -27.54 -5.97
CA LYS A 95 -6.92 -26.73 -7.06
C LYS A 95 -5.47 -26.40 -6.77
N THR A 96 -4.64 -26.48 -7.80
CA THR A 96 -3.24 -26.10 -7.65
C THR A 96 -3.17 -24.59 -7.56
N ARG A 97 -2.60 -24.10 -6.47
CA ARG A 97 -2.42 -22.67 -6.25
C ARG A 97 -0.99 -22.36 -5.92
N LYS A 98 -0.54 -21.23 -6.39
CA LYS A 98 0.82 -20.78 -6.13
C LYS A 98 0.81 -19.92 -4.88
N TYR A 99 1.45 -20.44 -3.84
CA TYR A 99 1.56 -19.74 -2.57
C TYR A 99 2.88 -19.02 -2.47
N TYR A 100 2.90 -17.96 -1.70
CA TYR A 100 4.10 -17.17 -1.48
C TYR A 100 4.43 -17.18 -0.01
N HIS A 101 5.73 -17.23 0.28
CA HIS A 101 6.26 -17.32 1.63
C HIS A 101 7.32 -16.25 1.80
N ILE A 102 7.28 -15.52 2.93
CA ILE A 102 8.27 -14.51 3.20
C ILE A 102 9.57 -15.16 3.67
N THR A 103 10.69 -14.66 3.17
CA THR A 103 12.00 -15.17 3.58
C THR A 103 12.49 -14.41 4.81
N ARG A 104 13.61 -14.88 5.38
CA ARG A 104 14.25 -14.15 6.46
C ARG A 104 14.63 -12.73 6.02
N GLU A 105 15.17 -12.62 4.81
CA GLU A 105 15.53 -11.32 4.27
C GLU A 105 14.29 -10.46 4.08
N GLY A 106 13.18 -11.07 3.65
CA GLY A 106 11.91 -10.36 3.53
C GLY A 106 11.46 -9.77 4.85
N ARG A 107 11.62 -10.52 5.94
CA ARG A 107 11.25 -10.01 7.25
C ARG A 107 12.13 -8.85 7.68
N ARG A 108 13.42 -8.93 7.35
CA ARG A 108 14.35 -7.84 7.67
C ARG A 108 13.95 -6.56 6.92
N ILE A 109 13.67 -6.69 5.64
CA ILE A 109 13.25 -5.55 4.83
C ILE A 109 11.90 -5.00 5.32
N LEU A 110 10.99 -5.89 5.69
CA LEU A 110 9.71 -5.45 6.23
C LEU A 110 9.90 -4.57 7.45
N LYS A 111 10.77 -4.98 8.35
CA LYS A 111 11.03 -4.20 9.55
C LYS A 111 11.60 -2.82 9.22
N GLU A 112 12.54 -2.78 8.29
CA GLU A 112 13.11 -1.50 7.88
C GLU A 112 12.07 -0.58 7.26
N LYS A 113 11.24 -1.15 6.39
CA LYS A 113 10.22 -0.34 5.73
C LYS A 113 9.16 0.15 6.70
N LYS A 114 8.82 -0.65 7.70
CA LYS A 114 7.88 -0.21 8.72
C LYS A 114 8.43 0.96 9.52
N GLU A 115 9.71 0.89 9.87
CA GLU A 115 10.33 1.98 10.60
C GLU A 115 10.40 3.25 9.77
N GLU A 116 10.75 3.12 8.50
CA GLU A 116 10.75 4.26 7.59
C GLU A 116 9.36 4.87 7.47
N TRP A 117 8.36 4.02 7.32
CA TRP A 117 6.99 4.50 7.20
C TRP A 117 6.55 5.21 8.46
N ASN A 118 6.82 4.65 9.63
CA ASN A 118 6.42 5.26 10.90
C ASN A 118 7.06 6.63 11.07
N THR A 119 8.34 6.74 10.73
CA THR A 119 9.05 8.02 10.81
C THR A 119 8.44 9.03 9.85
N TYR A 120 8.20 8.61 8.63
CA TYR A 120 7.63 9.47 7.61
C TYR A 120 6.22 9.93 8.00
N ALA A 121 5.38 8.98 8.41
CA ALA A 121 4.00 9.30 8.76
C ALA A 121 3.94 10.25 9.95
N ALA A 122 4.80 10.03 10.93
CA ALA A 122 4.84 10.91 12.09
C ALA A 122 5.26 12.33 11.68
N ALA A 123 6.25 12.43 10.80
CA ALA A 123 6.70 13.74 10.33
C ALA A 123 5.60 14.47 9.58
N VAL A 124 4.91 13.75 8.69
CA VAL A 124 3.81 14.34 7.93
C VAL A 124 2.70 14.80 8.88
N THR A 125 2.34 13.94 9.82
CA THR A 125 1.28 14.27 10.78
C THR A 125 1.65 15.50 11.59
N ASN A 126 2.91 15.58 12.03
CA ASN A 126 3.36 16.72 12.81
C ASN A 126 3.23 18.02 12.01
N VAL A 127 3.63 17.99 10.75
CA VAL A 127 3.52 19.19 9.92
C VAL A 127 2.07 19.57 9.71
N LEU A 128 1.23 18.59 9.42
CA LEU A 128 -0.19 18.88 9.12
C LEU A 128 -0.94 19.37 10.33
N SER A 129 -0.56 18.92 11.53
CA SER A 129 -1.29 19.29 12.74
C SER A 129 -0.80 20.54 13.39
N CYS A 130 0.32 21.11 12.95
CA CYS A 130 0.84 22.34 13.53
C CYS A 130 0.00 23.54 13.10
N ARG A 131 -0.28 24.42 14.06
CA ARG A 131 -1.09 25.62 13.81
C ARG A 131 -0.35 26.89 14.11
N GLY A 132 0.95 26.84 14.08
CA GLY A 132 1.76 27.97 14.39
C GLY A 132 3.01 27.52 15.09
N ALA A 133 3.90 28.45 15.40
CA ALA A 133 5.21 28.10 15.89
C ALA A 133 5.14 27.33 17.20
N GLU A 134 4.26 27.74 18.11
CA GLU A 134 4.22 27.09 19.40
C GLU A 134 3.60 25.71 19.35
N ALA A 135 2.75 25.43 18.36
CA ALA A 135 2.14 24.12 18.25
C ALA A 135 3.12 23.07 17.75
N CYS A 136 4.22 23.49 17.15
CA CYS A 136 5.19 22.58 16.57
C CYS A 136 6.37 22.30 17.49
N VAL A 137 6.39 22.90 18.64
CA VAL A 137 7.51 22.74 19.58
C VAL A 137 7.51 21.40 20.33
#